data_fcc10f5c5088648d9edc1e847c12eb94
#
_entry.id   fcc10f5c5088648d9edc1e847c12eb94
#
_cell.length_a   1.000
_cell.length_b   1.000
_cell.length_c   1.000
_cell.angle_alpha   90.00
_cell.angle_beta   90.00
_cell.angle_gamma   90.00
#
_symmetry.space_group_name_H-M   'P 1'
#
loop_
_entity.id
_entity.type
_entity.pdbx_description
1 polymer ?
#
loop_
_entity_poly.entity_id
_entity_poly.type
_entity_poly.pdbx_seq_one_letter_code
_entity_poly.pdbx_strand_id
1 'polypeptide(L)'
;NVELKNGNDKEGYLVDTADENYECKKCIVSVGRSGSKWMEHVCHNLNIPTKSNRVDIGVRVELPAAIFSHLTDELYESKIVYRTEQFEDNVRTFCMNPKGCVVNENTNGIITVNGHSYEDKAKQTENTNFALLVSKHFSEPFKDSNGYGESIARLSNMLGGGVIVQRFGDLIRGRRSNPSRIKEGLVVPTLDATP
;
A
#
# COMPACT_ATOMS: atom_id res chain seq x y z
N ASN A 1 6.01 15.60 21.20
CA ASN A 1 6.54 14.21 21.30
C ASN A 1 5.73 13.48 22.34
N VAL A 2 5.47 12.20 22.10
CA VAL A 2 4.82 11.30 23.05
C VAL A 2 5.80 10.15 23.32
N GLU A 3 6.05 9.87 24.60
CA GLU A 3 6.84 8.72 25.03
C GLU A 3 5.97 7.77 25.86
N LEU A 4 6.18 6.48 25.68
CA LEU A 4 5.55 5.44 26.49
C LEU A 4 6.62 4.70 27.26
N LYS A 5 6.48 4.68 28.59
CA LYS A 5 7.43 4.08 29.53
C LYS A 5 6.71 3.11 30.47
N ASN A 6 7.46 2.21 31.12
CA ASN A 6 6.91 1.44 32.24
C ASN A 6 6.58 2.39 33.40
N GLY A 7 5.45 2.18 34.05
CA GLY A 7 5.05 2.92 35.23
C GLY A 7 6.01 2.70 36.42
N ASN A 8 5.93 3.58 37.40
CA ASN A 8 6.83 3.58 38.58
C ASN A 8 6.76 2.29 39.39
N ASP A 9 5.60 1.64 39.43
CA ASP A 9 5.36 0.40 40.22
C ASP A 9 5.50 -0.89 39.40
N LYS A 10 6.01 -0.83 38.17
CA LYS A 10 6.07 -1.95 37.19
C LYS A 10 4.73 -2.57 36.81
N GLU A 11 3.61 -2.05 37.30
CA GLU A 11 2.24 -2.51 37.04
C GLU A 11 1.45 -1.54 36.16
N GLY A 12 2.06 -0.92 35.18
CA GLY A 12 1.35 0.00 34.30
C GLY A 12 2.28 0.73 33.36
N TYR A 13 1.77 1.77 32.77
CA TYR A 13 2.47 2.59 31.79
C TYR A 13 2.38 4.06 32.17
N LEU A 14 3.45 4.78 31.89
CA LEU A 14 3.49 6.24 31.89
C LEU A 14 3.48 6.73 30.43
N VAL A 15 2.46 7.49 30.09
CA VAL A 15 2.38 8.20 28.80
C VAL A 15 2.84 9.63 29.03
N ASP A 16 4.01 9.93 28.53
CA ASP A 16 4.67 11.25 28.69
C ASP A 16 4.41 12.07 27.43
N THR A 17 3.77 13.20 27.56
CA THR A 17 3.49 14.12 26.45
C THR A 17 4.21 15.46 26.68
N ALA A 18 4.13 16.36 25.69
CA ALA A 18 4.72 17.69 25.81
C ALA A 18 4.06 18.52 26.93
N ASP A 19 2.79 18.25 27.22
CA ASP A 19 1.99 19.06 28.11
C ASP A 19 1.76 18.41 29.48
N GLU A 20 1.50 17.10 29.50
CA GLU A 20 1.11 16.35 30.70
C GLU A 20 1.61 14.91 30.68
N ASN A 21 1.69 14.28 31.86
CA ASN A 21 2.00 12.88 32.06
C ASN A 21 0.77 12.12 32.55
N TYR A 22 0.51 10.98 31.92
CA TYR A 22 -0.63 10.13 32.27
C TYR A 22 -0.17 8.76 32.75
N GLU A 23 -0.59 8.39 33.96
CA GLU A 23 -0.40 7.03 34.45
C GLU A 23 -1.61 6.16 34.11
N CYS A 24 -1.38 4.96 33.58
CA CYS A 24 -2.46 4.04 33.20
C CYS A 24 -2.03 2.58 33.37
N LYS A 25 -2.98 1.72 33.75
CA LYS A 25 -2.75 0.28 33.83
C LYS A 25 -2.66 -0.40 32.46
N LYS A 26 -3.34 0.16 31.46
CA LYS A 26 -3.37 -0.34 30.08
C LYS A 26 -3.33 0.85 29.13
N CYS A 27 -2.53 0.73 28.10
CA CYS A 27 -2.42 1.73 27.03
C CYS A 27 -2.74 1.07 25.68
N ILE A 28 -3.68 1.64 24.93
CA ILE A 28 -4.01 1.20 23.58
C ILE A 28 -3.29 2.13 22.62
N VAL A 29 -2.40 1.58 21.81
CA VAL A 29 -1.64 2.32 20.79
C VAL A 29 -2.22 2.05 19.41
N SER A 30 -2.69 3.10 18.73
CA SER A 30 -3.33 3.02 17.42
C SER A 30 -2.81 4.13 16.50
N VAL A 31 -1.53 4.09 16.17
CA VAL A 31 -0.82 5.19 15.47
C VAL A 31 -0.77 5.01 13.94
N GLY A 32 -1.26 3.91 13.41
CA GLY A 32 -1.26 3.63 11.98
C GLY A 32 0.15 3.54 11.35
N ARG A 33 0.19 3.58 10.03
CA ARG A 33 1.46 3.45 9.26
C ARG A 33 2.43 4.60 9.52
N SER A 34 1.94 5.81 9.64
CA SER A 34 2.77 7.00 9.89
C SER A 34 3.50 6.93 11.23
N GLY A 35 2.96 6.20 12.20
CA GLY A 35 3.56 6.00 13.52
C GLY A 35 4.45 4.76 13.65
N SER A 36 4.70 4.02 12.57
CA SER A 36 5.44 2.74 12.64
C SER A 36 6.84 2.89 13.24
N LYS A 37 7.60 3.92 12.85
CA LYS A 37 8.95 4.19 13.40
C LYS A 37 8.89 4.57 14.89
N TRP A 38 7.90 5.35 15.28
CA TRP A 38 7.67 5.67 16.69
C TRP A 38 7.33 4.40 17.48
N MET A 39 6.46 3.53 16.93
CA MET A 39 6.09 2.26 17.59
C MET A 39 7.29 1.32 17.74
N GLU A 40 8.19 1.26 16.76
CA GLU A 40 9.43 0.50 16.84
C GLU A 40 10.32 1.01 18.01
N HIS A 41 10.44 2.33 18.14
CA HIS A 41 11.14 2.97 19.25
C HIS A 41 10.49 2.63 20.60
N VAL A 42 9.17 2.67 20.71
CA VAL A 42 8.42 2.27 21.91
C VAL A 42 8.68 0.80 22.26
N CYS A 43 8.61 -0.10 21.29
CA CYS A 43 8.91 -1.52 21.50
C CYS A 43 10.32 -1.73 22.02
N HIS A 44 11.30 -1.03 21.44
CA HIS A 44 12.70 -1.08 21.89
C HIS A 44 12.82 -0.61 23.36
N ASN A 45 12.24 0.52 23.73
CA ASN A 45 12.31 1.09 25.07
C ASN A 45 11.63 0.22 26.14
N LEU A 46 10.55 -0.46 25.75
CA LEU A 46 9.81 -1.36 26.63
C LEU A 46 10.37 -2.81 26.61
N ASN A 47 11.47 -3.07 25.88
CA ASN A 47 12.03 -4.41 25.66
C ASN A 47 11.02 -5.41 25.08
N ILE A 48 10.11 -4.95 24.22
CA ILE A 48 9.18 -5.80 23.50
C ILE A 48 9.87 -6.33 22.24
N PRO A 49 10.02 -7.65 22.09
CA PRO A 49 10.68 -8.22 20.92
C PRO A 49 9.86 -7.96 19.65
N THR A 50 10.52 -7.50 18.60
CA THR A 50 9.93 -7.29 17.29
C THR A 50 10.53 -8.22 16.24
N LYS A 51 9.77 -8.51 15.18
CA LYS A 51 10.25 -9.27 14.02
C LYS A 51 9.96 -8.47 12.76
N SER A 52 10.91 -8.50 11.82
CA SER A 52 10.68 -7.95 10.49
C SER A 52 9.58 -8.74 9.78
N ASN A 53 8.61 -8.03 9.23
CA ASN A 53 7.54 -8.59 8.42
C ASN A 53 7.88 -8.56 6.93
N ARG A 54 7.04 -9.22 6.14
CA ARG A 54 7.06 -9.10 4.68
C ARG A 54 6.65 -7.69 4.28
N VAL A 55 7.18 -7.25 3.15
CA VAL A 55 6.70 -6.08 2.44
C VAL A 55 6.10 -6.52 1.10
N ASP A 56 4.95 -5.98 0.77
CA ASP A 56 4.30 -6.20 -0.51
C ASP A 56 4.70 -5.09 -1.49
N ILE A 57 5.27 -5.47 -2.61
CA ILE A 57 5.64 -4.57 -3.70
C ILE A 57 4.83 -4.93 -4.93
N GLY A 58 4.33 -3.93 -5.63
CA GLY A 58 3.56 -4.19 -6.84
C GLY A 58 3.02 -2.95 -7.51
N VAL A 59 2.11 -3.19 -8.42
CA VAL A 59 1.43 -2.15 -9.21
C VAL A 59 -0.07 -2.29 -9.07
N ARG A 60 -0.79 -1.20 -9.24
CA ARG A 60 -2.24 -1.25 -9.38
C ARG A 60 -2.61 -1.33 -10.85
N VAL A 61 -3.47 -2.27 -11.17
CA VAL A 61 -4.00 -2.50 -12.52
C VAL A 61 -5.41 -1.98 -12.59
N GLU A 62 -5.73 -1.34 -13.69
CA GLU A 62 -7.07 -0.85 -14.00
C GLU A 62 -7.48 -1.41 -15.37
N LEU A 63 -8.68 -1.97 -15.45
CA LEU A 63 -9.19 -2.62 -16.65
C LEU A 63 -10.73 -2.47 -16.74
N PRO A 64 -11.36 -2.68 -17.94
CA PRO A 64 -12.81 -2.59 -18.05
C PRO A 64 -13.52 -3.58 -17.11
N ALA A 65 -14.51 -3.10 -16.36
CA ALA A 65 -15.23 -3.90 -15.36
C ALA A 65 -15.86 -5.18 -15.97
N ALA A 66 -16.29 -5.13 -17.21
CA ALA A 66 -16.87 -6.27 -17.92
C ALA A 66 -15.95 -7.49 -18.03
N ILE A 67 -14.60 -7.29 -17.98
CA ILE A 67 -13.64 -8.40 -18.09
C ILE A 67 -13.70 -9.28 -16.84
N PHE A 68 -13.89 -8.69 -15.66
CA PHE A 68 -13.89 -9.40 -14.37
C PHE A 68 -15.29 -9.57 -13.77
N SER A 69 -16.37 -9.13 -14.45
CA SER A 69 -17.74 -9.19 -13.93
C SER A 69 -18.15 -10.59 -13.50
N HIS A 70 -17.73 -11.63 -14.24
CA HIS A 70 -17.99 -13.03 -13.91
C HIS A 70 -17.41 -13.49 -12.55
N LEU A 71 -16.43 -12.76 -12.01
CA LEU A 71 -15.87 -12.99 -10.68
C LEU A 71 -16.42 -12.00 -9.66
N THR A 72 -16.48 -10.72 -10.03
CA THR A 72 -16.82 -9.64 -9.09
C THR A 72 -18.31 -9.55 -8.77
N ASP A 73 -19.17 -10.11 -9.60
CA ASP A 73 -20.62 -10.18 -9.34
C ASP A 73 -20.95 -11.31 -8.35
N GLU A 74 -20.09 -12.35 -8.25
CA GLU A 74 -20.30 -13.50 -7.38
C GLU A 74 -19.47 -13.45 -6.08
N LEU A 75 -18.30 -12.81 -6.12
CA LEU A 75 -17.35 -12.82 -5.02
C LEU A 75 -17.03 -11.40 -4.53
N TYR A 76 -17.08 -11.22 -3.21
CA TYR A 76 -16.71 -9.93 -2.60
C TYR A 76 -15.29 -9.50 -2.94
N GLU A 77 -14.32 -10.42 -2.86
CA GLU A 77 -12.91 -10.19 -3.20
C GLU A 77 -12.29 -11.46 -3.79
N SER A 78 -11.96 -11.41 -5.06
CA SER A 78 -11.30 -12.54 -5.73
C SER A 78 -9.80 -12.46 -5.55
N LYS A 79 -9.17 -13.54 -5.04
CA LYS A 79 -7.72 -13.67 -4.89
C LYS A 79 -7.18 -14.68 -5.87
N ILE A 80 -6.53 -14.18 -6.92
CA ILE A 80 -5.85 -14.98 -7.92
C ILE A 80 -4.36 -14.98 -7.57
N VAL A 81 -3.74 -16.17 -7.56
CA VAL A 81 -2.31 -16.33 -7.31
C VAL A 81 -1.68 -16.99 -8.53
N TYR A 82 -0.61 -16.38 -9.01
CA TYR A 82 0.21 -16.90 -10.11
C TYR A 82 1.66 -17.04 -9.64
N ARG A 83 2.25 -18.21 -9.82
CA ARG A 83 3.67 -18.45 -9.55
C ARG A 83 4.48 -18.21 -10.82
N THR A 84 5.42 -17.27 -10.76
CA THR A 84 6.30 -16.97 -11.91
C THR A 84 7.31 -18.09 -12.12
N GLU A 85 7.59 -18.42 -13.38
CA GLU A 85 8.55 -19.48 -13.72
C GLU A 85 10.00 -19.04 -13.46
N GLN A 86 10.32 -17.78 -13.78
CA GLN A 86 11.72 -17.30 -13.75
C GLN A 86 12.23 -17.08 -12.31
N PHE A 87 11.41 -16.55 -11.40
CA PHE A 87 11.82 -16.18 -10.05
C PHE A 87 11.07 -16.96 -8.97
N GLU A 88 10.15 -17.81 -9.37
CA GLU A 88 9.27 -18.58 -8.48
C GLU A 88 8.50 -17.72 -7.45
N ASP A 89 8.34 -16.45 -7.75
CA ASP A 89 7.58 -15.52 -6.93
C ASP A 89 6.07 -15.77 -7.08
N ASN A 90 5.36 -15.74 -5.96
CA ASN A 90 3.91 -15.74 -5.96
C ASN A 90 3.40 -14.31 -6.16
N VAL A 91 2.86 -14.04 -7.34
CA VAL A 91 2.15 -12.79 -7.65
C VAL A 91 0.68 -13.00 -7.33
N ARG A 92 0.09 -12.10 -6.56
CA ARG A 92 -1.33 -12.22 -6.18
C ARG A 92 -2.11 -10.95 -6.46
N THR A 93 -3.38 -11.12 -6.78
CA THR A 93 -4.32 -9.98 -6.74
C THR A 93 -4.60 -9.59 -5.29
N PHE A 94 -4.84 -8.32 -5.07
CA PHE A 94 -5.18 -7.79 -3.77
C PHE A 94 -6.07 -6.55 -3.88
N CYS A 95 -7.00 -6.39 -2.92
CA CYS A 95 -7.89 -5.22 -2.85
C CYS A 95 -8.54 -4.93 -4.19
N MET A 96 -9.34 -5.90 -4.68
CA MET A 96 -10.10 -5.76 -5.92
C MET A 96 -11.31 -4.83 -5.69
N ASN A 97 -11.43 -3.83 -6.53
CA ASN A 97 -12.46 -2.80 -6.45
C ASN A 97 -13.30 -2.81 -7.74
N PRO A 98 -14.41 -3.55 -7.76
CA PRO A 98 -15.32 -3.58 -8.89
C PRO A 98 -15.94 -2.20 -9.13
N LYS A 99 -15.97 -1.75 -10.38
CA LYS A 99 -16.51 -0.44 -10.79
C LYS A 99 -16.01 0.72 -9.93
N GLY A 100 -14.79 0.56 -9.41
CA GLY A 100 -14.15 1.50 -8.50
C GLY A 100 -13.17 2.44 -9.20
N CYS A 101 -12.51 3.27 -8.41
CA CYS A 101 -11.48 4.18 -8.90
C CYS A 101 -10.13 3.90 -8.22
N VAL A 102 -9.06 4.30 -8.88
CA VAL A 102 -7.73 4.37 -8.29
C VAL A 102 -7.60 5.70 -7.54
N VAL A 103 -7.06 5.65 -6.35
CA VAL A 103 -6.83 6.83 -5.51
C VAL A 103 -5.37 6.87 -5.07
N ASN A 104 -4.85 8.06 -4.84
CA ASN A 104 -3.54 8.25 -4.27
C ASN A 104 -3.62 8.29 -2.74
N GLU A 105 -2.57 7.80 -2.09
CA GLU A 105 -2.35 7.89 -0.65
C GLU A 105 -1.03 8.58 -0.41
N ASN A 106 -1.02 9.57 0.47
CA ASN A 106 0.21 10.25 0.90
C ASN A 106 0.54 9.85 2.34
N THR A 107 1.67 9.18 2.52
CA THR A 107 2.20 8.85 3.85
C THR A 107 3.58 9.46 4.00
N ASN A 108 3.71 10.48 4.83
CA ASN A 108 4.97 11.20 5.09
C ASN A 108 5.66 11.71 3.81
N GLY A 109 4.88 12.23 2.85
CA GLY A 109 5.39 12.74 1.58
C GLY A 109 5.70 11.66 0.53
N ILE A 110 5.42 10.40 0.81
CA ILE A 110 5.51 9.31 -0.15
C ILE A 110 4.12 9.04 -0.72
N ILE A 111 3.98 9.14 -2.04
CA ILE A 111 2.73 8.92 -2.75
C ILE A 111 2.70 7.50 -3.28
N THR A 112 1.67 6.77 -2.89
CA THR A 112 1.35 5.42 -3.38
C THR A 112 -0.08 5.39 -3.90
N VAL A 113 -0.50 4.29 -4.50
CA VAL A 113 -1.85 4.11 -5.03
C VAL A 113 -2.62 3.05 -4.28
N ASN A 114 -3.91 3.29 -4.12
CA ASN A 114 -4.87 2.32 -3.61
C ASN A 114 -6.11 2.30 -4.51
N GLY A 115 -7.06 1.43 -4.22
CA GLY A 115 -8.35 1.38 -4.89
C GLY A 115 -9.48 1.74 -3.94
N HIS A 116 -10.56 2.24 -4.52
CA HIS A 116 -11.77 2.57 -3.79
C HIS A 116 -13.00 2.16 -4.58
N SER A 117 -13.94 1.49 -3.93
CA SER A 117 -15.25 1.15 -4.49
C SER A 117 -16.32 2.04 -3.87
N TYR A 118 -17.37 2.32 -4.62
CA TYR A 118 -18.52 3.10 -4.16
C TYR A 118 -19.77 2.22 -4.09
N GLU A 119 -20.49 2.27 -2.97
CA GLU A 119 -21.81 1.69 -2.84
C GLU A 119 -22.81 2.44 -3.72
N ASP A 120 -22.68 3.77 -3.77
CA ASP A 120 -23.49 4.64 -4.61
C ASP A 120 -23.21 4.37 -6.11
N LYS A 121 -24.18 3.78 -6.80
CA LYS A 121 -24.07 3.42 -8.21
C LYS A 121 -23.77 4.62 -9.12
N ALA A 122 -24.19 5.83 -8.74
CA ALA A 122 -23.91 7.03 -9.50
C ALA A 122 -22.44 7.45 -9.52
N LYS A 123 -21.66 6.94 -8.56
CA LYS A 123 -20.22 7.18 -8.44
C LYS A 123 -19.35 6.03 -8.98
N GLN A 124 -20.00 4.93 -9.38
CA GLN A 124 -19.30 3.80 -9.97
C GLN A 124 -18.71 4.16 -11.33
N THR A 125 -17.56 3.57 -11.64
CA THR A 125 -16.87 3.75 -12.92
C THR A 125 -17.08 2.54 -13.83
N GLU A 126 -16.66 2.64 -15.07
CA GLU A 126 -16.63 1.52 -16.02
C GLU A 126 -15.39 0.59 -15.81
N ASN A 127 -14.56 0.88 -14.80
CA ASN A 127 -13.32 0.16 -14.54
C ASN A 127 -13.42 -0.68 -13.27
N THR A 128 -12.76 -1.83 -13.28
CA THR A 128 -12.36 -2.58 -12.07
C THR A 128 -10.86 -2.39 -11.89
N ASN A 129 -10.42 -2.20 -10.65
CA ASN A 129 -9.01 -2.10 -10.35
C ASN A 129 -8.60 -3.04 -9.21
N PHE A 130 -7.36 -3.48 -9.22
CA PHE A 130 -6.76 -4.32 -8.19
C PHE A 130 -5.24 -4.16 -8.16
N ALA A 131 -4.61 -4.46 -7.05
CA ALA A 131 -3.15 -4.55 -6.98
C ALA A 131 -2.67 -5.94 -7.43
N LEU A 132 -1.54 -5.97 -8.15
CA LEU A 132 -0.70 -7.16 -8.34
C LEU A 132 0.50 -7.03 -7.43
N LEU A 133 0.60 -7.91 -6.45
CA LEU A 133 1.59 -7.82 -5.38
C LEU A 133 2.49 -9.05 -5.35
N VAL A 134 3.77 -8.80 -5.09
CA VAL A 134 4.77 -9.79 -4.70
C VAL A 134 5.21 -9.50 -3.28
N SER A 135 5.14 -10.51 -2.40
CA SER A 135 5.61 -10.40 -1.02
C SER A 135 7.10 -10.71 -0.95
N LYS A 136 7.89 -9.76 -0.45
CA LYS A 136 9.32 -9.96 -0.20
C LYS A 136 9.58 -10.08 1.30
N HIS A 137 10.42 -11.02 1.66
CA HIS A 137 10.87 -11.24 3.03
C HIS A 137 12.39 -11.10 3.06
N PHE A 138 12.87 -10.35 4.03
CA PHE A 138 14.30 -10.14 4.21
C PHE A 138 14.79 -10.87 5.46
N SER A 139 15.91 -11.57 5.31
CA SER A 139 16.64 -12.20 6.42
C SER A 139 17.84 -11.34 6.82
N GLU A 140 18.48 -11.71 7.92
CA GLU A 140 19.74 -11.09 8.32
C GLU A 140 20.75 -10.99 7.16
N PRO A 141 21.52 -9.92 7.05
CA PRO A 141 21.54 -8.72 7.90
C PRO A 141 20.50 -7.64 7.50
N PHE A 142 19.75 -7.83 6.43
CA PHE A 142 18.83 -6.86 5.85
C PHE A 142 17.42 -7.06 6.41
N LYS A 143 17.07 -6.34 7.48
CA LYS A 143 15.75 -6.47 8.13
C LYS A 143 14.77 -5.36 7.80
N ASP A 144 15.20 -4.26 7.21
CA ASP A 144 14.35 -3.09 6.98
C ASP A 144 13.47 -3.27 5.73
N SER A 145 12.44 -4.09 5.85
CA SER A 145 11.45 -4.29 4.79
C SER A 145 10.64 -3.02 4.52
N ASN A 146 10.36 -2.21 5.55
CA ASN A 146 9.66 -0.95 5.39
C ASN A 146 10.49 0.06 4.59
N GLY A 147 11.75 0.25 4.95
CA GLY A 147 12.67 1.12 4.21
C GLY A 147 12.88 0.68 2.77
N TYR A 148 12.89 -0.63 2.50
CA TYR A 148 12.93 -1.14 1.13
C TYR A 148 11.68 -0.72 0.34
N GLY A 149 10.48 -0.92 0.89
CA GLY A 149 9.23 -0.50 0.25
C GLY A 149 9.17 1.02 0.03
N GLU A 150 9.56 1.80 1.04
CA GLU A 150 9.66 3.25 0.94
C GLU A 150 10.63 3.70 -0.17
N SER A 151 11.79 3.05 -0.30
CA SER A 151 12.79 3.41 -1.31
C SER A 151 12.27 3.21 -2.74
N ILE A 152 11.54 2.13 -3.00
CA ILE A 152 10.90 1.87 -4.29
C ILE A 152 9.82 2.91 -4.59
N ALA A 153 8.97 3.23 -3.61
CA ALA A 153 7.93 4.22 -3.78
C ALA A 153 8.52 5.63 -4.01
N ARG A 154 9.58 6.00 -3.28
CA ARG A 154 10.30 7.27 -3.51
C ARG A 154 10.92 7.35 -4.88
N LEU A 155 11.55 6.28 -5.36
CA LEU A 155 12.11 6.24 -6.71
C LEU A 155 11.02 6.45 -7.77
N SER A 156 9.87 5.80 -7.61
CA SER A 156 8.69 6.00 -8.46
C SER A 156 8.23 7.46 -8.47
N ASN A 157 8.12 8.07 -7.29
CA ASN A 157 7.71 9.47 -7.16
C ASN A 157 8.73 10.43 -7.79
N MET A 158 10.02 10.16 -7.67
CA MET A 158 11.09 10.97 -8.31
C MET A 158 10.99 10.93 -9.84
N LEU A 159 10.68 9.77 -10.40
CA LEU A 159 10.58 9.58 -11.86
C LEU A 159 9.33 10.26 -12.45
N GLY A 160 8.22 10.26 -11.73
CA GLY A 160 6.93 10.73 -12.23
C GLY A 160 6.41 12.03 -11.60
N GLY A 161 7.09 12.57 -10.60
CA GLY A 161 6.57 13.70 -9.81
C GLY A 161 5.38 13.32 -8.92
N GLY A 162 5.12 12.02 -8.75
CA GLY A 162 4.00 11.45 -8.03
C GLY A 162 3.65 10.07 -8.56
N VAL A 163 2.40 9.84 -8.90
CA VAL A 163 1.93 8.57 -9.48
C VAL A 163 2.30 8.49 -10.96
N ILE A 164 2.80 7.33 -11.36
CA ILE A 164 3.10 6.99 -12.76
C ILE A 164 2.00 6.09 -13.31
N VAL A 165 1.56 6.37 -14.53
CA VAL A 165 0.68 5.49 -15.30
C VAL A 165 1.40 4.94 -16.52
N GLN A 166 1.28 3.64 -16.74
CA GLN A 166 1.85 2.95 -17.88
C GLN A 166 0.78 2.10 -18.55
N ARG A 167 0.57 2.31 -19.85
CA ARG A 167 -0.31 1.46 -20.64
C ARG A 167 0.32 0.09 -20.85
N PHE A 168 -0.39 -0.99 -20.59
CA PHE A 168 0.14 -2.36 -20.67
C PHE A 168 0.75 -2.68 -22.07
N GLY A 169 0.07 -2.27 -23.14
CA GLY A 169 0.60 -2.46 -24.50
C GLY A 169 1.89 -1.69 -24.81
N ASP A 170 2.16 -0.59 -24.11
CA ASP A 170 3.44 0.14 -24.22
C ASP A 170 4.52 -0.55 -23.39
N LEU A 171 4.16 -1.06 -22.20
CA LEU A 171 5.07 -1.85 -21.35
C LEU A 171 5.62 -3.07 -22.10
N ILE A 172 4.75 -3.86 -22.74
CA ILE A 172 5.17 -5.03 -23.53
C ILE A 172 6.12 -4.63 -24.67
N ARG A 173 5.94 -3.45 -25.27
CA ARG A 173 6.81 -2.94 -26.33
C ARG A 173 8.06 -2.25 -25.83
N GLY A 174 8.31 -2.25 -24.51
CA GLY A 174 9.49 -1.63 -23.90
C GLY A 174 9.56 -0.12 -24.12
N ARG A 175 8.43 0.58 -24.21
CA ARG A 175 8.39 2.02 -24.44
C ARG A 175 7.54 2.75 -23.41
N ARG A 176 7.90 4.00 -23.10
CA ARG A 176 7.12 4.87 -22.23
C ARG A 176 5.76 5.21 -22.85
N SER A 177 4.71 5.24 -22.06
CA SER A 177 3.41 5.81 -22.46
C SER A 177 3.49 7.33 -22.66
N ASN A 178 2.52 7.87 -23.35
CA ASN A 178 2.29 9.31 -23.46
C ASN A 178 0.79 9.62 -23.41
N PRO A 179 0.40 10.90 -23.21
CA PRO A 179 -1.01 11.26 -23.03
C PRO A 179 -1.91 10.82 -24.20
N SER A 180 -1.46 10.91 -25.45
CA SER A 180 -2.26 10.48 -26.61
C SER A 180 -2.58 8.99 -26.53
N ARG A 181 -1.56 8.15 -26.34
CA ARG A 181 -1.74 6.69 -26.26
C ARG A 181 -2.56 6.24 -25.06
N ILE A 182 -2.49 6.98 -23.94
CA ILE A 182 -3.37 6.73 -22.79
C ILE A 182 -4.82 6.98 -23.18
N LYS A 183 -5.13 8.12 -23.83
CA LYS A 183 -6.49 8.46 -24.29
C LYS A 183 -7.04 7.49 -25.34
N GLU A 184 -6.18 6.92 -26.18
CA GLU A 184 -6.54 5.91 -27.19
C GLU A 184 -6.73 4.50 -26.60
N GLY A 185 -6.48 4.32 -25.32
CA GLY A 185 -6.63 3.06 -24.62
C GLY A 185 -8.10 2.67 -24.43
N LEU A 186 -8.34 1.35 -24.21
CA LEU A 186 -9.68 0.85 -23.84
C LEU A 186 -10.11 1.28 -22.44
N VAL A 187 -9.16 1.68 -21.62
CA VAL A 187 -9.36 2.13 -20.24
C VAL A 187 -8.95 3.59 -20.16
N VAL A 188 -9.85 4.41 -19.69
CA VAL A 188 -9.54 5.77 -19.24
C VAL A 188 -9.15 5.67 -17.78
N PRO A 189 -7.90 6.00 -17.41
CA PRO A 189 -7.47 5.97 -16.01
C PRO A 189 -8.35 6.85 -15.13
N THR A 190 -8.75 6.34 -13.98
CA THR A 190 -9.61 7.08 -13.04
C THR A 190 -8.83 8.04 -12.15
N LEU A 191 -7.49 7.87 -12.09
CA LEU A 191 -6.58 8.80 -11.43
C LEU A 191 -5.74 9.54 -12.46
N ASP A 192 -5.65 10.86 -12.32
CA ASP A 192 -4.70 11.67 -13.10
C ASP A 192 -3.27 11.35 -12.63
N ALA A 193 -2.44 10.90 -13.56
CA ALA A 193 -1.10 10.42 -13.28
C ALA A 193 -0.16 10.69 -14.47
N THR A 194 1.14 10.71 -14.18
CA THR A 194 2.18 10.99 -15.19
C THR A 194 2.44 9.76 -16.07
N PRO A 195 2.29 9.87 -17.40
CA PRO A 195 2.59 8.80 -18.34
C PRO A 195 4.08 8.56 -18.49
#